data_9066ab572395f9f47c9266d67db06b70
#
_entry.id   9066ab572395f9f47c9266d67db06b70
#
_cell.length_a   1.000
_cell.length_b   1.000
_cell.length_c   1.000
_cell.angle_alpha   90.00
_cell.angle_beta   90.00
_cell.angle_gamma   90.00
#
_symmetry.space_group_name_H-M   'P 1'
#
loop_
_entity.id
_entity.type
_entity.pdbx_description
1 polymer ?
#
loop_
_entity_poly.entity_id
_entity_poly.type
_entity_poly.pdbx_seq_one_letter_code
_entity_poly.pdbx_strand_id
1 'polypeptide(L)'
;MRFFGKRIKLASKPSMQALFSRAAFFGAMFVALTLSNARAAELVMFEQAGCVWCEVFNREIAPIYRKTEEGQRAPLRRVNITRSLPRDLAFLDVERLTPLFVLVDRGREIGRIRGYPGEDNFWGLLDGLMKNLDASGTGGEHAQLF
;
A
#
# COMPACT_ATOMS: atom_id res chain seq x y z
N MET A 1 78.12 22.21 -34.56
CA MET A 1 77.59 21.11 -33.66
C MET A 1 76.21 21.55 -33.17
N ARG A 2 75.13 20.97 -33.61
CA ARG A 2 73.74 21.27 -33.23
C ARG A 2 73.22 20.16 -32.36
N PHE A 3 72.99 20.47 -31.06
CA PHE A 3 72.34 19.51 -30.15
C PHE A 3 70.82 19.57 -30.33
N PHE A 4 70.24 18.50 -30.78
CA PHE A 4 68.77 18.29 -30.88
C PHE A 4 68.24 17.88 -29.52
N GLY A 5 67.59 18.79 -28.80
CA GLY A 5 66.87 18.48 -27.55
C GLY A 5 65.52 17.83 -27.81
N LYS A 6 65.42 16.55 -27.57
CA LYS A 6 64.18 15.75 -27.70
C LYS A 6 63.29 16.01 -26.47
N ARG A 7 62.21 16.78 -26.64
CA ARG A 7 61.22 17.01 -25.57
C ARG A 7 60.36 15.75 -25.38
N ILE A 8 60.50 15.13 -24.23
CA ILE A 8 59.62 14.02 -23.79
C ILE A 8 58.31 14.64 -23.28
N LYS A 9 57.20 14.38 -23.97
CA LYS A 9 55.87 14.73 -23.48
C LYS A 9 55.50 13.74 -22.38
N LEU A 10 55.40 14.23 -21.12
CA LEU A 10 54.80 13.48 -20.02
C LEU A 10 53.31 13.34 -20.31
N ALA A 11 52.87 12.09 -20.46
CA ALA A 11 51.45 11.77 -20.49
C ALA A 11 50.82 12.01 -19.14
N SER A 12 49.85 12.93 -19.08
CA SER A 12 49.09 13.20 -17.89
C SER A 12 48.25 11.99 -17.50
N LYS A 13 48.47 11.46 -16.30
CA LYS A 13 47.62 10.40 -15.72
C LYS A 13 46.19 10.92 -15.54
N PRO A 14 45.15 10.18 -15.93
CA PRO A 14 43.78 10.57 -15.65
C PRO A 14 43.58 10.61 -14.13
N SER A 15 43.07 11.73 -13.63
CA SER A 15 42.83 11.94 -12.21
C SER A 15 41.81 10.95 -11.68
N MET A 16 42.18 10.22 -10.63
CA MET A 16 41.36 9.22 -9.95
C MET A 16 40.01 9.76 -9.44
N GLN A 17 39.87 11.08 -9.37
CA GLN A 17 38.66 11.79 -8.98
C GLN A 17 37.51 11.68 -10.00
N ALA A 18 37.80 11.50 -11.29
CA ALA A 18 36.77 11.35 -12.33
C ALA A 18 36.06 9.98 -12.31
N LEU A 19 36.67 8.95 -11.74
CA LEU A 19 36.09 7.62 -11.62
C LEU A 19 35.10 7.51 -10.47
N PHE A 20 35.31 8.23 -9.35
CA PHE A 20 34.39 8.22 -8.20
C PHE A 20 33.08 8.97 -8.46
N SER A 21 33.09 9.99 -9.32
CA SER A 21 31.89 10.78 -9.64
C SER A 21 30.87 10.00 -10.48
N ARG A 22 31.32 9.09 -11.33
CA ARG A 22 30.42 8.28 -12.19
C ARG A 22 29.75 7.14 -11.42
N ALA A 23 30.42 6.54 -10.46
CA ALA A 23 29.88 5.46 -9.63
C ALA A 23 28.79 5.98 -8.66
N ALA A 24 28.93 7.19 -8.12
CA ALA A 24 27.96 7.79 -7.22
C ALA A 24 26.62 8.13 -7.93
N PHE A 25 26.65 8.51 -9.21
CA PHE A 25 25.45 8.84 -9.98
C PHE A 25 24.61 7.61 -10.32
N PHE A 26 25.24 6.45 -10.59
CA PHE A 26 24.53 5.21 -10.85
C PHE A 26 23.90 4.60 -9.59
N GLY A 27 24.54 4.75 -8.43
CA GLY A 27 24.00 4.28 -7.14
C GLY A 27 22.75 5.04 -6.70
N ALA A 28 22.68 6.35 -6.90
CA ALA A 28 21.52 7.17 -6.52
C ALA A 28 20.29 6.90 -7.42
N MET A 29 20.48 6.57 -8.68
CA MET A 29 19.38 6.26 -9.61
C MET A 29 18.76 4.88 -9.34
N PHE A 30 19.52 3.92 -8.80
CA PHE A 30 19.00 2.58 -8.51
C PHE A 30 18.13 2.51 -7.24
N VAL A 31 18.35 3.41 -6.26
CA VAL A 31 17.54 3.48 -5.03
C VAL A 31 16.16 4.09 -5.28
N ALA A 32 16.00 4.92 -6.31
CA ALA A 32 14.72 5.57 -6.63
C ALA A 32 13.68 4.64 -7.27
N LEU A 33 14.06 3.45 -7.74
CA LEU A 33 13.15 2.50 -8.43
C LEU A 33 12.45 1.51 -7.50
N THR A 34 12.75 1.48 -6.20
CA THR A 34 12.18 0.51 -5.26
C THR A 34 11.07 1.05 -4.36
N LEU A 35 10.56 2.26 -4.63
CA LEU A 35 9.31 2.73 -4.03
C LEU A 35 8.12 2.08 -4.75
N SER A 36 8.06 0.75 -4.72
CA SER A 36 6.80 0.06 -4.96
C SER A 36 5.83 0.58 -3.91
N ASN A 37 4.80 1.31 -4.34
CA ASN A 37 3.63 1.58 -3.52
C ASN A 37 3.00 0.23 -3.16
N ALA A 38 3.53 -0.43 -2.16
CA ALA A 38 2.84 -1.51 -1.49
C ALA A 38 1.59 -0.86 -0.88
N ARG A 39 0.47 -0.93 -1.58
CA ARG A 39 -0.81 -0.52 -1.01
C ARG A 39 -1.02 -1.40 0.20
N ALA A 40 -0.96 -0.78 1.36
CA ALA A 40 -1.33 -1.42 2.61
C ALA A 40 -2.80 -1.85 2.52
N ALA A 41 -3.16 -2.88 3.28
CA ALA A 41 -4.57 -3.26 3.40
C ALA A 41 -5.40 -2.08 3.88
N GLU A 42 -6.65 -2.01 3.46
CA GLU A 42 -7.63 -1.01 3.92
C GLU A 42 -8.99 -1.66 4.15
N LEU A 43 -9.71 -1.21 5.17
CA LEU A 43 -11.11 -1.55 5.37
C LEU A 43 -11.98 -0.48 4.72
N VAL A 44 -12.60 -0.81 3.60
CA VAL A 44 -13.50 0.11 2.87
C VAL A 44 -14.91 -0.03 3.40
N MET A 45 -15.46 1.05 3.97
CA MET A 45 -16.86 1.13 4.39
C MET A 45 -17.66 1.85 3.30
N PHE A 46 -18.57 1.15 2.68
CA PHE A 46 -19.56 1.72 1.78
C PHE A 46 -20.77 2.19 2.57
N GLU A 47 -21.12 3.46 2.42
CA GLU A 47 -22.16 4.14 3.17
C GLU A 47 -23.00 5.06 2.29
N GLN A 48 -24.14 5.53 2.80
CA GLN A 48 -24.98 6.54 2.16
C GLN A 48 -25.67 7.40 3.20
N ALA A 49 -26.21 8.55 2.79
CA ALA A 49 -27.02 9.40 3.66
C ALA A 49 -28.28 8.66 4.15
N GLY A 50 -28.65 8.85 5.42
CA GLY A 50 -29.82 8.21 6.03
C GLY A 50 -29.64 6.73 6.36
N CYS A 51 -28.43 6.21 6.32
CA CYS A 51 -28.11 4.84 6.72
C CYS A 51 -28.03 4.75 8.25
N VAL A 52 -29.09 4.27 8.88
CA VAL A 52 -29.20 4.14 10.36
C VAL A 52 -28.07 3.29 10.94
N TRP A 53 -27.77 2.14 10.34
CA TRP A 53 -26.72 1.25 10.81
C TRP A 53 -25.31 1.81 10.59
N CYS A 54 -25.11 2.68 9.58
CA CYS A 54 -23.87 3.43 9.42
C CYS A 54 -23.69 4.42 10.60
N GLU A 55 -24.77 5.08 11.04
CA GLU A 55 -24.73 6.00 12.21
C GLU A 55 -24.45 5.25 13.51
N VAL A 56 -25.01 4.04 13.68
CA VAL A 56 -24.70 3.18 14.84
C VAL A 56 -23.21 2.84 14.86
N PHE A 57 -22.67 2.32 13.76
CA PHE A 57 -21.23 2.05 13.60
C PHE A 57 -20.38 3.30 13.90
N ASN A 58 -20.82 4.46 13.43
CA ASN A 58 -20.10 5.72 13.64
C ASN A 58 -20.01 6.13 15.10
N ARG A 59 -20.99 5.77 15.91
CA ARG A 59 -20.98 6.05 17.35
C ARG A 59 -20.18 5.01 18.14
N GLU A 60 -20.27 3.75 17.79
CA GLU A 60 -19.72 2.64 18.58
C GLU A 60 -18.29 2.31 18.20
N ILE A 61 -18.00 2.16 16.91
CA ILE A 61 -16.73 1.61 16.41
C ILE A 61 -15.79 2.69 15.86
N ALA A 62 -16.29 3.61 15.03
CA ALA A 62 -15.43 4.52 14.29
C ALA A 62 -14.49 5.37 15.19
N PRO A 63 -14.88 5.84 16.41
CA PRO A 63 -14.01 6.63 17.26
C PRO A 63 -12.80 5.87 17.80
N ILE A 64 -12.93 4.56 17.95
CA ILE A 64 -11.89 3.70 18.52
C ILE A 64 -11.13 2.92 17.46
N TYR A 65 -11.73 2.63 16.29
CA TYR A 65 -11.19 1.77 15.22
C TYR A 65 -9.73 2.07 14.89
N ARG A 66 -9.39 3.33 14.61
CA ARG A 66 -8.01 3.70 14.22
C ARG A 66 -6.96 3.49 15.32
N LYS A 67 -7.40 3.27 16.58
CA LYS A 67 -6.52 3.04 17.73
C LYS A 67 -6.27 1.56 17.98
N THR A 68 -7.06 0.69 17.35
CA THR A 68 -6.90 -0.77 17.46
C THR A 68 -5.81 -1.26 16.52
N GLU A 69 -5.35 -2.49 16.74
CA GLU A 69 -4.37 -3.14 15.86
C GLU A 69 -4.93 -3.31 14.43
N GLU A 70 -6.20 -3.74 14.32
CA GLU A 70 -6.87 -3.91 13.04
C GLU A 70 -6.93 -2.58 12.26
N GLY A 71 -7.30 -1.49 12.95
CA GLY A 71 -7.39 -0.17 12.34
C GLY A 71 -6.04 0.42 11.93
N GLN A 72 -4.95 0.02 12.57
CA GLN A 72 -3.58 0.38 12.16
C GLN A 72 -3.13 -0.44 10.94
N ARG A 73 -3.48 -1.72 10.89
CA ARG A 73 -3.15 -2.63 9.79
C ARG A 73 -4.01 -2.41 8.54
N ALA A 74 -5.29 -2.08 8.74
CA ALA A 74 -6.27 -1.83 7.68
C ALA A 74 -7.06 -0.55 7.99
N PRO A 75 -6.51 0.65 7.74
CA PRO A 75 -7.19 1.91 7.99
C PRO A 75 -8.57 1.98 7.34
N LEU A 76 -9.53 2.58 8.06
CA LEU A 76 -10.90 2.74 7.58
C LEU A 76 -10.98 3.81 6.49
N ARG A 77 -11.43 3.42 5.30
CA ARG A 77 -11.76 4.31 4.18
C ARG A 77 -13.25 4.33 3.93
N ARG A 78 -13.82 5.52 3.81
CA ARG A 78 -15.26 5.70 3.58
C ARG A 78 -15.55 6.00 2.12
N VAL A 79 -16.56 5.35 1.57
CA VAL A 79 -17.01 5.53 0.18
C VAL A 79 -18.53 5.65 0.16
N ASN A 80 -19.01 6.75 -0.41
CA ASN A 80 -20.44 6.95 -0.59
C ASN A 80 -20.91 6.24 -1.88
N ILE A 81 -21.82 5.25 -1.75
CA ILE A 81 -22.32 4.45 -2.88
C ILE A 81 -23.22 5.22 -3.84
N THR A 82 -23.68 6.42 -3.48
CA THR A 82 -24.48 7.28 -4.38
C THR A 82 -23.61 8.08 -5.35
N ARG A 83 -22.27 8.03 -5.18
CA ARG A 83 -21.29 8.66 -6.06
C ARG A 83 -20.60 7.61 -6.93
N SER A 84 -19.90 8.07 -7.96
CA SER A 84 -19.06 7.18 -8.76
C SER A 84 -18.03 6.48 -7.90
N LEU A 85 -17.90 5.17 -8.08
CA LEU A 85 -16.89 4.37 -7.39
C LEU A 85 -15.48 4.89 -7.74
N PRO A 86 -14.58 5.07 -6.75
CA PRO A 86 -13.19 5.40 -7.02
C PRO A 86 -12.54 4.39 -7.98
N ARG A 87 -11.72 4.88 -8.91
CA ARG A 87 -11.12 4.03 -9.95
C ARG A 87 -10.30 2.86 -9.39
N ASP A 88 -9.66 3.08 -8.27
CA ASP A 88 -8.85 2.07 -7.58
C ASP A 88 -9.67 0.98 -6.88
N LEU A 89 -10.97 1.16 -6.76
CA LEU A 89 -11.93 0.18 -6.24
C LEU A 89 -12.84 -0.42 -7.33
N ALA A 90 -12.60 -0.09 -8.61
CA ALA A 90 -13.45 -0.54 -9.74
C ALA A 90 -13.48 -2.06 -9.92
N PHE A 91 -12.58 -2.81 -9.29
CA PHE A 91 -12.57 -4.27 -9.29
C PHE A 91 -13.58 -4.89 -8.31
N LEU A 92 -14.17 -4.07 -7.40
CA LEU A 92 -15.15 -4.55 -6.43
C LEU A 92 -16.55 -4.57 -7.03
N ASP A 93 -17.25 -5.67 -6.81
CA ASP A 93 -18.71 -5.72 -6.99
C ASP A 93 -19.39 -5.15 -5.73
N VAL A 94 -19.83 -3.90 -5.82
CA VAL A 94 -20.41 -3.16 -4.69
C VAL A 94 -21.92 -3.35 -4.66
N GLU A 95 -22.38 -4.04 -3.63
CA GLU A 95 -23.80 -4.24 -3.35
C GLU A 95 -24.48 -2.93 -2.92
N ARG A 96 -25.79 -2.81 -3.20
CA ARG A 96 -26.60 -1.66 -2.74
C ARG A 96 -27.06 -1.81 -1.29
N LEU A 97 -26.21 -2.38 -0.45
CA LEU A 97 -26.43 -2.56 0.99
C LEU A 97 -25.49 -1.65 1.76
N THR A 98 -25.98 -0.93 2.77
CA THR A 98 -25.15 -0.09 3.65
C THR A 98 -25.48 -0.30 5.12
N PRO A 99 -24.45 -0.31 5.99
CA PRO A 99 -23.03 -0.31 5.64
C PRO A 99 -22.59 -1.64 4.99
N LEU A 100 -21.65 -1.57 4.06
CA LEU A 100 -20.93 -2.74 3.57
C LEU A 100 -19.45 -2.49 3.87
N PHE A 101 -18.77 -3.40 4.54
CA PHE A 101 -17.35 -3.32 4.79
C PHE A 101 -16.63 -4.34 3.92
N VAL A 102 -15.59 -3.90 3.21
CA VAL A 102 -14.77 -4.75 2.36
C VAL A 102 -13.31 -4.57 2.76
N LEU A 103 -12.67 -5.63 3.21
CA LEU A 103 -11.23 -5.64 3.44
C LEU A 103 -10.54 -5.86 2.10
N VAL A 104 -9.70 -4.91 1.73
CA VAL A 104 -8.96 -4.88 0.47
C VAL A 104 -7.46 -4.92 0.77
N ASP A 105 -6.71 -5.73 0.05
CA ASP A 105 -5.25 -5.73 0.07
C ASP A 105 -4.69 -5.86 -1.34
N ARG A 106 -3.74 -5.00 -1.68
CA ARG A 106 -3.03 -5.00 -2.99
C ARG A 106 -3.97 -5.12 -4.20
N GLY A 107 -5.10 -4.39 -4.16
CA GLY A 107 -6.09 -4.36 -5.24
C GLY A 107 -6.93 -5.65 -5.35
N ARG A 108 -7.03 -6.44 -4.28
CA ARG A 108 -7.89 -7.62 -4.18
C ARG A 108 -8.80 -7.53 -2.98
N GLU A 109 -10.01 -8.04 -3.11
CA GLU A 109 -10.89 -8.27 -1.98
C GLU A 109 -10.41 -9.48 -1.18
N ILE A 110 -10.24 -9.29 0.14
CA ILE A 110 -9.92 -10.37 1.09
C ILE A 110 -11.21 -10.97 1.65
N GLY A 111 -12.24 -10.14 1.82
CA GLY A 111 -13.55 -10.54 2.25
C GLY A 111 -14.39 -9.34 2.67
N ARG A 112 -15.65 -9.60 3.07
CA ARG A 112 -16.61 -8.53 3.36
C ARG A 112 -17.52 -8.84 4.54
N ILE A 113 -18.00 -7.78 5.20
CA ILE A 113 -19.03 -7.81 6.24
C ILE A 113 -20.22 -7.02 5.72
N ARG A 114 -21.40 -7.67 5.65
CA ARG A 114 -22.66 -7.08 5.19
C ARG A 114 -23.46 -6.56 6.37
N GLY A 115 -23.74 -5.27 6.38
CA GLY A 115 -24.42 -4.61 7.50
C GLY A 115 -23.51 -4.38 8.70
N TYR A 116 -24.10 -3.85 9.77
CA TYR A 116 -23.46 -3.72 11.07
C TYR A 116 -24.20 -4.60 12.09
N PRO A 117 -23.65 -5.74 12.49
CA PRO A 117 -24.34 -6.70 13.35
C PRO A 117 -24.18 -6.41 14.86
N GLY A 118 -23.75 -5.20 15.23
CA GLY A 118 -23.36 -4.81 16.58
C GLY A 118 -21.88 -5.03 16.86
N GLU A 119 -21.40 -4.42 17.95
CA GLU A 119 -19.97 -4.28 18.27
C GLU A 119 -19.25 -5.64 18.33
N ASP A 120 -19.72 -6.55 19.21
CA ASP A 120 -19.05 -7.84 19.42
C ASP A 120 -18.95 -8.67 18.15
N ASN A 121 -20.05 -8.74 17.39
CA ASN A 121 -20.09 -9.50 16.14
C ASN A 121 -19.22 -8.83 15.06
N PHE A 122 -19.18 -7.50 15.01
CA PHE A 122 -18.32 -6.78 14.06
C PHE A 122 -16.87 -7.13 14.28
N TRP A 123 -16.39 -7.06 15.54
CA TRP A 123 -14.99 -7.40 15.85
C TRP A 123 -14.66 -8.86 15.54
N GLY A 124 -15.57 -9.80 15.86
CA GLY A 124 -15.36 -11.21 15.55
C GLY A 124 -15.28 -11.48 14.04
N LEU A 125 -16.13 -10.84 13.22
CA LEU A 125 -16.09 -10.96 11.77
C LEU A 125 -14.83 -10.31 11.19
N LEU A 126 -14.43 -9.15 11.70
CA LEU A 126 -13.22 -8.46 11.28
C LEU A 126 -11.96 -9.27 11.59
N ASP A 127 -11.86 -9.89 12.78
CA ASP A 127 -10.78 -10.79 13.13
C ASP A 127 -10.66 -11.95 12.12
N GLY A 128 -11.79 -12.53 11.69
CA GLY A 128 -11.81 -13.53 10.64
C GLY A 128 -11.25 -13.02 9.31
N LEU A 129 -11.57 -11.78 8.92
CA LEU A 129 -11.01 -11.15 7.73
C LEU A 129 -9.51 -10.88 7.86
N MET A 130 -9.05 -10.44 9.04
CA MET A 130 -7.64 -10.17 9.29
C MET A 130 -6.80 -11.46 9.23
N LYS A 131 -7.33 -12.59 9.71
CA LYS A 131 -6.68 -13.90 9.53
C LYS A 131 -6.56 -14.31 8.06
N ASN A 132 -7.59 -14.02 7.24
CA ASN A 132 -7.52 -14.26 5.79
C ASN A 132 -6.49 -13.35 5.11
N LEU A 133 -6.35 -12.10 5.58
CA LEU A 133 -5.31 -11.18 5.12
C LEU A 133 -3.91 -11.75 5.37
N ASP A 134 -3.65 -12.27 6.57
CA ASP A 134 -2.36 -12.86 6.95
C ASP A 134 -2.05 -14.10 6.08
N ALA A 135 -3.04 -14.96 5.90
CA ALA A 135 -2.89 -16.15 5.03
C ALA A 135 -2.59 -15.77 3.57
N SER A 136 -3.19 -14.70 3.06
CA SER A 136 -2.95 -14.22 1.69
C SER A 136 -1.58 -13.57 1.51
N GLY A 137 -1.02 -12.99 2.57
CA GLY A 137 0.33 -12.41 2.60
C GLY A 137 1.42 -13.49 2.53
N THR A 138 1.25 -14.56 3.29
CA THR A 138 2.22 -15.67 3.37
C THR A 138 2.28 -16.49 2.08
N GLY A 139 1.17 -16.63 1.34
CA GLY A 139 1.11 -17.38 0.08
C GLY A 139 1.88 -16.75 -1.08
N GLY A 140 2.10 -15.43 -1.06
CA GLY A 140 2.83 -14.70 -2.11
C GLY A 140 4.35 -14.83 -2.00
N GLU A 141 4.87 -15.08 -0.81
CA GLU A 141 6.32 -15.14 -0.56
C GLU A 141 6.93 -16.50 -1.02
N HIS A 142 6.14 -17.56 -0.95
CA HIS A 142 6.60 -18.88 -1.41
C HIS A 142 6.56 -19.08 -2.93
N ALA A 143 5.80 -18.26 -3.67
CA ALA A 143 5.67 -18.39 -5.12
C ALA A 143 6.86 -17.77 -5.90
N GLN A 144 7.78 -17.07 -5.26
CA GLN A 144 8.93 -16.42 -5.91
C GLN A 144 10.26 -17.18 -5.75
N LEU A 145 10.25 -18.38 -5.17
CA LEU A 145 11.46 -19.18 -4.92
C LEU A 145 11.65 -20.33 -5.90
N PHE A 146 10.92 -20.36 -7.04
CA PHE A 146 11.09 -21.36 -8.08
C PHE A 146 11.32 -20.70 -9.45
#